data_c8512875e856dd2316ae3a283da8d5a0
#
_entry.id   c8512875e856dd2316ae3a283da8d5a0
#
_cell.length_a   1.000
_cell.length_b   1.000
_cell.length_c   1.000
_cell.angle_alpha   90.00
_cell.angle_beta   90.00
_cell.angle_gamma   90.00
#
_symmetry.space_group_name_H-M   'P 1'
#
loop_
_entity.id
_entity.type
_entity.pdbx_description
1 polymer ?
#
loop_
_entity_poly.entity_id
_entity_poly.type
_entity_poly.pdbx_seq_one_letter_code
_entity_poly.pdbx_strand_id
1 'polypeptide(L)'
;GAKGDVIDLVAKLFNLSNHEAVQKLAADFGLDPKPPTAAAMVKPKRPYIRQFREDEMLCFRVLTDYLHLLEDWKVRYAPKTPDEPYDDRFVEACQMHCHIEYMADVLTVGELEQRVAVVDKLMKDGYIDFLKEYTARKKKEVAHHGEEPENA
;
A
#
# COMPACT_ATOMS: atom_id res chain seq x y z
N GLY A 1 -38.52 -6.68 24.43
CA GLY A 1 -37.31 -6.35 25.15
C GLY A 1 -36.95 -4.89 24.95
N ALA A 2 -36.69 -4.15 26.02
CA ALA A 2 -36.30 -2.74 25.95
C ALA A 2 -34.93 -2.66 25.27
N LYS A 3 -34.89 -2.05 24.10
CA LYS A 3 -33.65 -1.64 23.44
C LYS A 3 -33.37 -0.19 23.87
N GLY A 4 -32.23 0.04 24.49
CA GLY A 4 -31.76 1.36 24.90
C GLY A 4 -30.34 1.23 25.41
N ASP A 5 -29.58 2.34 25.33
CA ASP A 5 -28.24 2.40 25.90
C ASP A 5 -28.28 2.81 27.39
N VAL A 6 -27.11 2.93 28.00
CA VAL A 6 -26.99 3.32 29.43
C VAL A 6 -27.62 4.70 29.69
N ILE A 7 -27.58 5.61 28.74
CA ILE A 7 -28.16 6.94 28.83
C ILE A 7 -29.69 6.85 28.90
N ASP A 8 -30.30 6.03 28.03
CA ASP A 8 -31.74 5.79 28.01
C ASP A 8 -32.21 5.15 29.33
N LEU A 9 -31.42 4.25 29.90
CA LEU A 9 -31.72 3.62 31.18
C LEU A 9 -31.74 4.66 32.30
N VAL A 10 -30.71 5.49 32.39
CA VAL A 10 -30.60 6.53 33.40
C VAL A 10 -31.69 7.62 33.25
N ALA A 11 -31.96 8.00 31.98
CA ALA A 11 -33.03 8.94 31.67
C ALA A 11 -34.40 8.46 32.18
N LYS A 12 -34.73 7.19 31.95
CA LYS A 12 -35.98 6.57 32.40
C LYS A 12 -36.02 6.34 33.92
N LEU A 13 -34.91 5.92 34.52
CA LEU A 13 -34.83 5.63 35.94
C LEU A 13 -35.02 6.89 36.82
N PHE A 14 -34.47 8.03 36.37
CA PHE A 14 -34.51 9.30 37.10
C PHE A 14 -35.50 10.31 36.48
N ASN A 15 -36.28 9.90 35.49
CA ASN A 15 -37.22 10.75 34.74
C ASN A 15 -36.56 12.04 34.20
N LEU A 16 -35.39 11.90 33.62
CA LEU A 16 -34.58 12.96 33.06
C LEU A 16 -34.64 12.95 31.53
N SER A 17 -34.34 14.09 30.92
CA SER A 17 -34.01 14.09 29.47
C SER A 17 -32.68 13.39 29.22
N ASN A 18 -32.42 12.95 27.99
CA ASN A 18 -31.15 12.32 27.61
C ASN A 18 -29.94 13.22 27.91
N HIS A 19 -30.10 14.54 27.73
CA HIS A 19 -29.06 15.52 28.05
C HIS A 19 -28.77 15.60 29.59
N GLU A 20 -29.79 15.63 30.41
CA GLU A 20 -29.65 15.62 31.84
C GLU A 20 -29.11 14.28 32.38
N ALA A 21 -29.46 13.16 31.73
CA ALA A 21 -28.92 11.85 32.04
C ALA A 21 -27.42 11.78 31.75
N VAL A 22 -26.95 12.36 30.66
CA VAL A 22 -25.51 12.49 30.34
C VAL A 22 -24.80 13.34 31.36
N GLN A 23 -25.38 14.49 31.76
CA GLN A 23 -24.75 15.35 32.78
C GLN A 23 -24.69 14.66 34.17
N LYS A 24 -25.73 13.92 34.52
CA LYS A 24 -25.76 13.16 35.77
C LYS A 24 -24.69 12.06 35.76
N LEU A 25 -24.61 11.28 34.69
CA LEU A 25 -23.56 10.27 34.56
C LEU A 25 -22.17 10.88 34.61
N ALA A 26 -21.95 11.99 33.91
CA ALA A 26 -20.67 12.68 33.93
C ALA A 26 -20.28 13.14 35.38
N ALA A 27 -21.25 13.66 36.13
CA ALA A 27 -21.03 14.06 37.51
C ALA A 27 -20.74 12.85 38.42
N ASP A 28 -21.50 11.77 38.28
CA ASP A 28 -21.38 10.55 39.10
C ASP A 28 -20.03 9.83 38.86
N PHE A 29 -19.48 9.92 37.63
CA PHE A 29 -18.17 9.33 37.28
C PHE A 29 -17.01 10.36 37.34
N GLY A 30 -17.24 11.60 37.80
CA GLY A 30 -16.20 12.63 37.89
C GLY A 30 -15.65 13.07 36.51
N LEU A 31 -16.44 12.91 35.45
CA LEU A 31 -16.09 13.33 34.09
C LEU A 31 -16.58 14.79 33.91
N ASP A 32 -15.70 15.67 33.46
CA ASP A 32 -16.08 17.06 33.16
C ASP A 32 -16.90 17.09 31.83
N PRO A 33 -18.18 17.48 31.85
CA PRO A 33 -19.05 17.43 30.67
C PRO A 33 -18.76 18.57 29.67
N LYS A 34 -17.56 19.15 29.67
CA LYS A 34 -17.18 20.11 28.65
C LYS A 34 -17.28 19.48 27.26
N PRO A 35 -18.07 20.05 26.34
CA PRO A 35 -18.04 19.59 24.96
C PRO A 35 -16.59 19.66 24.45
N PRO A 36 -16.09 18.66 23.71
CA PRO A 36 -14.74 18.71 23.17
C PRO A 36 -14.61 20.00 22.36
N THR A 37 -13.69 20.85 22.77
CA THR A 37 -13.35 22.07 22.05
C THR A 37 -13.05 21.69 20.61
N ALA A 38 -13.57 22.45 19.64
CA ALA A 38 -13.44 22.19 18.20
C ALA A 38 -11.98 22.01 17.69
N ALA A 39 -10.99 22.21 18.57
CA ALA A 39 -9.58 21.97 18.32
C ALA A 39 -9.15 20.49 18.37
N ALA A 40 -10.01 19.57 18.78
CA ALA A 40 -9.70 18.15 18.84
C ALA A 40 -10.50 17.31 17.82
N MET A 41 -10.86 17.86 16.67
CA MET A 41 -11.15 17.05 15.51
C MET A 41 -9.83 16.50 14.96
N VAL A 42 -9.26 15.55 15.70
CA VAL A 42 -8.24 14.66 15.16
C VAL A 42 -8.85 14.08 13.88
N LYS A 43 -8.31 14.47 12.73
CA LYS A 43 -8.68 13.83 11.45
C LYS A 43 -8.62 12.33 11.71
N PRO A 44 -9.70 11.57 11.44
CA PRO A 44 -9.69 10.14 11.70
C PRO A 44 -8.46 9.59 10.97
N LYS A 45 -7.52 9.03 11.72
CA LYS A 45 -6.39 8.31 11.13
C LYS A 45 -7.05 7.32 10.19
N ARG A 46 -6.70 7.37 8.89
CA ARG A 46 -7.19 6.40 7.91
C ARG A 46 -7.09 5.04 8.56
N PRO A 47 -8.16 4.23 8.62
CA PRO A 47 -8.08 2.94 9.29
C PRO A 47 -6.90 2.19 8.67
N TYR A 48 -5.99 1.68 9.52
CA TYR A 48 -4.75 1.01 9.11
C TYR A 48 -4.96 -0.02 8.00
N ILE A 49 -6.11 -0.72 8.02
CA ILE A 49 -6.51 -1.69 7.00
C ILE A 49 -6.64 -1.04 5.62
N ARG A 50 -7.20 0.16 5.53
CA ARG A 50 -7.37 0.85 4.25
C ARG A 50 -6.03 1.32 3.70
N GLN A 51 -5.19 1.87 4.56
CA GLN A 51 -3.84 2.29 4.16
C GLN A 51 -3.02 1.07 3.70
N PHE A 52 -3.04 -0.02 4.47
CA PHE A 52 -2.35 -1.25 4.08
C PHE A 52 -2.80 -1.76 2.70
N ARG A 53 -4.10 -1.75 2.40
CA ARG A 53 -4.60 -2.18 1.08
C ARG A 53 -4.17 -1.24 -0.05
N GLU A 54 -4.11 0.06 0.20
CA GLU A 54 -3.61 1.04 -0.77
C GLU A 54 -2.11 0.81 -1.04
N ASP A 55 -1.32 0.60 0.00
CA ASP A 55 0.12 0.32 -0.09
C ASP A 55 0.40 -1.03 -0.76
N GLU A 56 -0.34 -2.06 -0.41
CA GLU A 56 -0.26 -3.39 -1.02
C GLU A 56 -0.54 -3.34 -2.53
N MET A 57 -1.61 -2.65 -2.93
CA MET A 57 -1.95 -2.49 -4.34
C MET A 57 -0.90 -1.69 -5.11
N LEU A 58 -0.32 -0.66 -4.47
CA LEU A 58 0.78 0.11 -5.05
C LEU A 58 2.01 -0.78 -5.26
N CYS A 59 2.41 -1.54 -4.22
CA CYS A 59 3.54 -2.46 -4.30
C CYS A 59 3.33 -3.50 -5.42
N PHE A 60 2.18 -4.15 -5.45
CA PHE A 60 1.87 -5.15 -6.48
C PHE A 60 1.97 -4.57 -7.88
N ARG A 61 1.39 -3.39 -8.13
CA ARG A 61 1.43 -2.74 -9.45
C ARG A 61 2.86 -2.42 -9.88
N VAL A 62 3.66 -1.84 -8.98
CA VAL A 62 5.04 -1.47 -9.30
C VAL A 62 5.91 -2.70 -9.57
N LEU A 63 5.76 -3.76 -8.75
CA LEU A 63 6.47 -5.03 -8.96
C LEU A 63 6.09 -5.67 -10.30
N THR A 64 4.81 -5.68 -10.64
CA THR A 64 4.33 -6.23 -11.92
C THR A 64 4.84 -5.42 -13.12
N ASP A 65 4.83 -4.09 -13.02
CA ASP A 65 5.37 -3.22 -14.06
C ASP A 65 6.87 -3.46 -14.31
N TYR A 66 7.63 -3.69 -13.23
CA TYR A 66 9.05 -4.02 -13.33
C TYR A 66 9.26 -5.45 -13.85
N LEU A 67 8.45 -6.40 -13.41
CA LEU A 67 8.51 -7.79 -13.90
C LEU A 67 8.32 -7.86 -15.41
N HIS A 68 7.32 -7.18 -15.95
CA HIS A 68 7.11 -7.10 -17.40
C HIS A 68 8.31 -6.48 -18.14
N LEU A 69 8.97 -5.48 -17.55
CA LEU A 69 10.19 -4.90 -18.13
C LEU A 69 11.32 -5.93 -18.17
N LEU A 70 11.51 -6.70 -17.09
CA LEU A 70 12.52 -7.74 -17.00
C LEU A 70 12.25 -8.88 -18.00
N GLU A 71 10.99 -9.26 -18.20
CA GLU A 71 10.58 -10.25 -19.20
C GLU A 71 10.89 -9.78 -20.62
N ASP A 72 10.55 -8.54 -20.94
CA ASP A 72 10.90 -7.93 -22.25
C ASP A 72 12.42 -7.93 -22.46
N TRP A 73 13.20 -7.58 -21.44
CA TRP A 73 14.64 -7.56 -21.50
C TRP A 73 15.27 -8.94 -21.68
N LYS A 74 14.71 -9.99 -21.05
CA LYS A 74 15.15 -11.37 -21.25
C LYS A 74 15.03 -11.83 -22.69
N VAL A 75 14.00 -11.35 -23.39
CA VAL A 75 13.76 -11.73 -24.80
C VAL A 75 14.57 -10.83 -25.75
N ARG A 76 14.53 -9.51 -25.51
CA ARG A 76 15.08 -8.52 -26.43
C ARG A 76 16.61 -8.45 -26.42
N TYR A 77 17.21 -8.64 -25.26
CA TYR A 77 18.66 -8.50 -25.02
C TYR A 77 19.37 -9.83 -24.75
N ALA A 78 18.70 -10.96 -25.00
CA ALA A 78 19.34 -12.27 -24.93
C ALA A 78 20.49 -12.37 -25.95
N PRO A 79 21.65 -12.93 -25.59
CA PRO A 79 22.74 -13.16 -26.53
C PRO A 79 22.28 -14.09 -27.63
N LYS A 80 22.59 -13.76 -28.87
CA LYS A 80 22.23 -14.58 -30.05
C LYS A 80 23.20 -15.72 -30.30
N THR A 81 24.44 -15.55 -29.79
CA THR A 81 25.50 -16.57 -29.90
C THR A 81 26.18 -16.74 -28.56
N PRO A 82 26.79 -17.92 -28.26
CA PRO A 82 27.47 -18.18 -26.99
C PRO A 82 28.66 -17.26 -26.71
N ASP A 83 29.27 -16.69 -27.75
CA ASP A 83 30.46 -15.84 -27.65
C ASP A 83 30.11 -14.34 -27.55
N GLU A 84 28.81 -14.00 -27.64
CA GLU A 84 28.36 -12.60 -27.54
C GLU A 84 28.41 -12.13 -26.09
N PRO A 85 28.96 -10.94 -25.80
CA PRO A 85 28.95 -10.37 -24.46
C PRO A 85 27.52 -10.13 -24.00
N TYR A 86 27.23 -10.43 -22.72
CA TYR A 86 25.91 -10.21 -22.14
C TYR A 86 25.61 -8.72 -22.00
N ASP A 87 24.45 -8.30 -22.45
CA ASP A 87 23.91 -6.96 -22.18
C ASP A 87 23.53 -6.83 -20.71
N ASP A 88 23.87 -5.68 -20.08
CA ASP A 88 23.60 -5.45 -18.66
C ASP A 88 22.12 -5.61 -18.30
N ARG A 89 21.22 -5.27 -19.20
CA ARG A 89 19.76 -5.43 -19.02
C ARG A 89 19.35 -6.89 -18.99
N PHE A 90 19.98 -7.72 -19.82
CA PHE A 90 19.75 -9.17 -19.77
C PHE A 90 20.26 -9.77 -18.45
N VAL A 91 21.42 -9.32 -17.99
CA VAL A 91 22.00 -9.77 -16.71
C VAL A 91 21.09 -9.37 -15.55
N GLU A 92 20.66 -8.12 -15.49
CA GLU A 92 19.72 -7.62 -14.49
C GLU A 92 18.41 -8.43 -14.51
N ALA A 93 17.86 -8.66 -15.69
CA ALA A 93 16.63 -9.45 -15.84
C ALA A 93 16.79 -10.88 -15.32
N CYS A 94 17.91 -11.54 -15.58
CA CYS A 94 18.18 -12.89 -15.08
C CYS A 94 18.34 -12.92 -13.54
N GLN A 95 18.97 -11.89 -12.97
CA GLN A 95 19.21 -11.81 -11.53
C GLN A 95 17.96 -11.46 -10.73
N MET A 96 17.18 -10.51 -11.23
CA MET A 96 16.07 -9.92 -10.46
C MET A 96 14.73 -10.62 -10.68
N HIS A 97 14.51 -11.26 -11.84
CA HIS A 97 13.21 -11.81 -12.21
C HIS A 97 12.58 -12.69 -11.12
N CYS A 98 13.26 -13.75 -10.69
CA CYS A 98 12.69 -14.68 -9.72
C CYS A 98 12.40 -14.03 -8.36
N HIS A 99 13.21 -13.03 -7.96
CA HIS A 99 13.00 -12.34 -6.70
C HIS A 99 11.76 -11.42 -6.76
N ILE A 100 11.60 -10.69 -7.86
CA ILE A 100 10.45 -9.80 -8.06
C ILE A 100 9.17 -10.61 -8.24
N GLU A 101 9.21 -11.70 -9.02
CA GLU A 101 8.11 -12.65 -9.21
C GLU A 101 7.66 -13.21 -7.85
N TYR A 102 8.58 -13.70 -7.04
CA TYR A 102 8.26 -14.21 -5.70
C TYR A 102 7.56 -13.18 -4.82
N MET A 103 8.03 -11.92 -4.81
CA MET A 103 7.37 -10.86 -4.02
C MET A 103 5.96 -10.55 -4.54
N ALA A 104 5.76 -10.52 -5.85
CA ALA A 104 4.44 -10.32 -6.45
C ALA A 104 3.48 -11.48 -6.12
N ASP A 105 3.97 -12.72 -6.16
CA ASP A 105 3.20 -13.90 -5.78
C ASP A 105 2.79 -13.87 -4.31
N VAL A 106 3.71 -13.49 -3.41
CA VAL A 106 3.37 -13.34 -1.99
C VAL A 106 2.25 -12.33 -1.79
N LEU A 107 2.27 -11.20 -2.51
CA LEU A 107 1.19 -10.20 -2.40
C LEU A 107 -0.15 -10.70 -2.96
N THR A 108 -0.15 -11.71 -3.84
CA THR A 108 -1.37 -12.25 -4.47
C THR A 108 -1.97 -13.41 -3.69
N VAL A 109 -1.14 -14.38 -3.30
CA VAL A 109 -1.61 -15.65 -2.70
C VAL A 109 -1.05 -15.93 -1.31
N GLY A 110 -0.16 -15.07 -0.79
CA GLY A 110 0.46 -15.25 0.51
C GLY A 110 -0.50 -15.01 1.68
N GLU A 111 -0.16 -15.58 2.82
CA GLU A 111 -0.86 -15.32 4.08
C GLU A 111 -0.69 -13.86 4.51
N LEU A 112 -1.65 -13.34 5.29
CA LEU A 112 -1.67 -11.92 5.68
C LEU A 112 -0.35 -11.44 6.30
N GLU A 113 0.26 -12.25 7.17
CA GLU A 113 1.53 -11.92 7.83
C GLU A 113 2.69 -11.76 6.81
N GLN A 114 2.73 -12.63 5.82
CA GLN A 114 3.73 -12.59 4.75
C GLN A 114 3.54 -11.34 3.87
N ARG A 115 2.30 -11.04 3.52
CA ARG A 115 1.94 -9.86 2.72
C ARG A 115 2.30 -8.57 3.45
N VAL A 116 1.99 -8.48 4.75
CA VAL A 116 2.37 -7.33 5.60
C VAL A 116 3.88 -7.18 5.62
N ALA A 117 4.64 -8.25 5.84
CA ALA A 117 6.09 -8.20 5.89
C ALA A 117 6.73 -7.73 4.56
N VAL A 118 6.17 -8.15 3.42
CA VAL A 118 6.63 -7.70 2.09
C VAL A 118 6.32 -6.23 1.87
N VAL A 119 5.09 -5.79 2.16
CA VAL A 119 4.70 -4.37 2.03
C VAL A 119 5.57 -3.48 2.92
N ASP A 120 5.72 -3.82 4.20
CA ASP A 120 6.55 -3.06 5.13
C ASP A 120 8.00 -2.93 4.65
N LYS A 121 8.58 -4.03 4.16
CA LYS A 121 9.93 -4.03 3.61
C LYS A 121 10.06 -3.12 2.39
N LEU A 122 9.11 -3.18 1.46
CA LEU A 122 9.13 -2.42 0.22
C LEU A 122 8.89 -0.92 0.44
N MET A 123 8.02 -0.58 1.40
CA MET A 123 7.66 0.82 1.69
C MET A 123 8.69 1.53 2.59
N LYS A 124 9.34 0.78 3.52
CA LYS A 124 10.20 1.35 4.56
C LYS A 124 11.40 2.11 4.02
N ASP A 125 12.03 1.60 2.98
CA ASP A 125 13.29 2.15 2.45
C ASP A 125 13.08 3.00 1.18
N GLY A 126 11.81 3.34 0.84
CA GLY A 126 11.48 4.05 -0.39
C GLY A 126 11.76 3.24 -1.66
N TYR A 127 11.93 1.93 -1.52
CA TYR A 127 12.30 1.05 -2.63
C TYR A 127 11.23 1.04 -3.73
N ILE A 128 9.95 1.12 -3.35
CA ILE A 128 8.85 1.18 -4.32
C ILE A 128 8.87 2.46 -5.15
N ASP A 129 9.17 3.61 -4.55
CA ASP A 129 9.27 4.87 -5.29
C ASP A 129 10.46 4.84 -6.25
N PHE A 130 11.61 4.36 -5.78
CA PHE A 130 12.78 4.15 -6.63
C PHE A 130 12.46 3.22 -7.81
N LEU A 131 11.85 2.07 -7.55
CA LEU A 131 11.55 1.07 -8.58
C LEU A 131 10.55 1.60 -9.62
N LYS A 132 9.56 2.36 -9.18
CA LYS A 132 8.58 3.03 -10.04
C LYS A 132 9.27 4.02 -11.00
N GLU A 133 10.13 4.89 -10.47
CA GLU A 133 10.88 5.87 -11.28
C GLU A 133 11.86 5.18 -12.22
N TYR A 134 12.59 4.18 -11.72
CA TYR A 134 13.52 3.38 -12.50
C TYR A 134 12.84 2.72 -13.69
N THR A 135 11.74 2.01 -13.45
CA THR A 135 10.96 1.32 -14.49
C THR A 135 10.41 2.31 -15.53
N ALA A 136 9.87 3.45 -15.08
CA ALA A 136 9.36 4.47 -15.99
C ALA A 136 10.46 5.07 -16.89
N ARG A 137 11.65 5.32 -16.32
CA ARG A 137 12.81 5.82 -17.07
C ARG A 137 13.26 4.78 -18.11
N LYS A 138 13.41 3.53 -17.71
CA LYS A 138 13.87 2.45 -18.60
C LYS A 138 12.90 2.16 -19.74
N LYS A 139 11.59 2.19 -19.48
CA LYS A 139 10.56 2.09 -20.52
C LYS A 139 10.69 3.23 -21.56
N LYS A 140 11.01 4.46 -21.13
CA LYS A 140 11.23 5.59 -22.06
C LYS A 140 12.50 5.43 -22.89
N GLU A 141 13.60 4.95 -22.30
CA GLU A 141 14.86 4.69 -23.04
C GLU A 141 14.64 3.69 -24.17
N VAL A 142 13.86 2.63 -23.92
CA VAL A 142 13.54 1.60 -24.94
C VAL A 142 12.67 2.18 -26.06
N ALA A 143 11.69 3.03 -25.73
CA ALA A 143 10.83 3.66 -26.74
C ALA A 143 11.61 4.58 -27.70
N HIS A 144 12.60 5.31 -27.21
CA HIS A 144 13.43 6.20 -28.05
C HIS A 144 14.42 5.45 -28.96
N HIS A 145 14.87 4.24 -28.57
CA HIS A 145 15.78 3.43 -29.40
C HIS A 145 15.06 2.64 -30.50
N GLY A 146 13.73 2.57 -30.44
CA GLY A 146 12.92 1.90 -31.49
C GLY A 146 12.58 2.78 -32.70
N GLU A 147 12.93 4.07 -32.66
CA GLU A 147 12.62 5.05 -33.71
C GLU A 147 13.83 5.46 -34.57
N GLU A 148 14.99 4.82 -34.45
CA GLU A 148 16.03 5.04 -35.45
C GLU A 148 15.61 4.37 -36.77
N PRO A 149 15.34 5.14 -37.84
CA PRO A 149 15.06 4.56 -39.16
C PRO A 149 16.34 3.90 -39.65
N GLU A 150 16.23 2.60 -39.96
CA GLU A 150 17.20 1.89 -40.75
C GLU A 150 17.29 2.58 -42.14
N ASN A 151 18.18 3.59 -42.24
CA ASN A 151 18.44 4.29 -43.47
C ASN A 151 19.83 3.94 -43.99
N ALA A 152 19.75 3.32 -45.14
CA ALA A 152 20.74 3.04 -46.19
C ALA A 152 21.55 1.79 -46.10
#